data_59782ba900602c952ea476609f2ffa3c
#
_entry.id   59782ba900602c952ea476609f2ffa3c
#
_cell.length_a   1.000
_cell.length_b   1.000
_cell.length_c   1.000
_cell.angle_alpha   90.00
_cell.angle_beta   90.00
_cell.angle_gamma   90.00
#
_symmetry.space_group_name_H-M   'P 1'
#
loop_
_entity.id
_entity.type
_entity.pdbx_description
1 polymer ?
#
loop_
_entity_poly.entity_id
_entity_poly.type
_entity_poly.pdbx_seq_one_letter_code
_entity_poly.pdbx_strand_id
1 'polypeptide(L)'
;FFALAGQRSTYYGQRYENQGMDDCPTVREYLSKTAADTSERIDAVLKEMEIEQIADRKLLQLSNGERKRTQLAEALLQQPDLLVLDQPFTGLDTRSRGKLALQLRRQMENGICLIVICDPESIPDCIHWILELDHGQVRQFTARERYIPRADAAPAENDEADDPLFEFLPPPDESFSEIVSMRNVCVQLNGKQILDGITWQIKPGEQWALQGPNGAGKSTLLSLITADNPQGYTNDLILFDRQRGSGESIWDIKRRIGFVSPELHLYFLRGSGIFNTIPGLDATAHEVYDSLTCMEVITSGFQDEIGFSSPADDHQLRIARTWLSILKLEHLRERLFIHASLGEQRALLLARALVKSPSLLILDEPCQGMDSGQIKRFVHLLDRICIRLHTTMIYVTHREEEIPPCVARRFVLQNGRHLPA
;
A
#
# COMPACT_ATOMS: atom_id res chain seq x y z
N PHE A 1 7.36 13.59 -2.79
CA PHE A 1 8.26 12.57 -2.26
C PHE A 1 9.64 12.82 -2.83
N PHE A 2 10.50 13.59 -2.14
CA PHE A 2 11.69 14.17 -2.75
C PHE A 2 12.84 14.00 -1.78
N ALA A 3 13.78 13.13 -2.15
CA ALA A 3 15.11 13.18 -1.61
C ALA A 3 15.89 14.19 -2.45
N LEU A 4 16.26 15.32 -1.86
CA LEU A 4 17.33 16.14 -2.36
C LEU A 4 18.64 15.33 -2.21
N ALA A 5 19.42 15.24 -3.28
CA ALA A 5 20.71 14.56 -3.29
C ALA A 5 21.57 15.07 -2.12
N GLY A 6 21.98 14.16 -1.23
CA GLY A 6 22.91 14.44 -0.14
C GLY A 6 22.37 14.49 1.28
N GLN A 7 21.04 14.41 1.49
CA GLN A 7 20.48 14.27 2.85
C GLN A 7 19.90 12.87 3.04
N ARG A 8 20.33 12.18 4.11
CA ARG A 8 19.67 10.97 4.64
C ARG A 8 18.26 11.35 5.11
N SER A 9 17.34 11.53 4.19
CA SER A 9 15.94 11.79 4.55
C SER A 9 15.25 10.46 4.74
N THR A 10 14.88 10.20 5.95
CA THR A 10 14.11 9.02 6.32
C THR A 10 12.73 9.10 5.69
N TYR A 11 12.29 7.98 5.10
CA TYR A 11 10.95 7.76 4.54
C TYR A 11 9.80 8.39 5.36
N TYR A 12 9.95 8.38 6.65
CA TYR A 12 8.96 8.84 7.60
C TYR A 12 8.93 10.37 7.81
N GLY A 13 10.08 11.06 7.75
CA GLY A 13 10.13 12.52 7.91
C GLY A 13 9.50 13.28 6.73
N GLN A 14 9.59 12.73 5.52
CA GLN A 14 9.07 13.37 4.31
C GLN A 14 7.53 13.43 4.23
N ARG A 15 6.84 12.53 4.93
CA ARG A 15 5.36 12.47 4.90
C ARG A 15 4.69 13.64 5.63
N TYR A 16 5.39 14.27 6.57
CA TYR A 16 4.85 15.33 7.44
C TYR A 16 5.59 16.66 7.36
N GLU A 17 6.78 16.70 6.76
CA GLU A 17 7.44 17.95 6.43
C GLU A 17 6.87 18.47 5.10
N ASN A 18 6.32 19.69 5.14
CA ASN A 18 5.78 20.42 3.98
C ASN A 18 6.88 20.83 2.95
N GLN A 19 8.10 20.36 3.10
CA GLN A 19 9.21 20.62 2.18
C GLN A 19 8.97 19.85 0.88
N GLY A 20 8.62 20.56 -0.17
CA GLY A 20 8.29 20.02 -1.50
C GLY A 20 6.84 20.19 -1.93
N MET A 21 5.96 20.68 -1.04
CA MET A 21 4.59 21.02 -1.46
C MET A 21 4.54 22.25 -2.38
N ASP A 22 5.49 23.16 -2.26
CA ASP A 22 5.46 24.42 -3.05
C ASP A 22 5.71 24.16 -4.54
N ASP A 23 6.52 23.16 -4.89
CA ASP A 23 6.84 22.82 -6.28
C ASP A 23 5.89 21.79 -6.92
N CYS A 24 4.96 21.20 -6.16
CA CYS A 24 4.01 20.24 -6.70
C CYS A 24 2.90 20.97 -7.47
N PRO A 25 2.63 20.61 -8.74
CA PRO A 25 1.58 21.25 -9.52
C PRO A 25 0.18 20.93 -8.96
N THR A 26 -0.74 21.84 -9.21
CA THR A 26 -2.17 21.58 -9.03
C THR A 26 -2.68 20.65 -10.12
N VAL A 27 -3.88 20.06 -9.92
CA VAL A 27 -4.52 19.24 -10.95
C VAL A 27 -4.66 20.00 -12.27
N ARG A 28 -5.08 21.26 -12.22
CA ARG A 28 -5.23 22.11 -13.39
C ARG A 28 -3.90 22.37 -14.10
N GLU A 29 -2.86 22.73 -13.35
CA GLU A 29 -1.51 22.94 -13.91
C GLU A 29 -0.94 21.67 -14.54
N TYR A 30 -1.17 20.52 -13.92
CA TYR A 30 -0.76 19.22 -14.45
C TYR A 30 -1.43 18.91 -15.78
N LEU A 31 -2.76 19.02 -15.85
CA LEU A 31 -3.53 18.78 -17.06
C LEU A 31 -3.18 19.78 -18.17
N SER A 32 -2.87 21.04 -17.82
CA SER A 32 -2.45 22.06 -18.81
C SER A 32 -1.09 21.79 -19.42
N LYS A 33 -0.20 21.10 -18.72
CA LYS A 33 1.14 20.73 -19.28
C LYS A 33 1.07 19.56 -20.25
N THR A 34 0.10 18.66 -20.05
CA THR A 34 -0.03 17.43 -20.84
C THR A 34 -0.75 17.66 -22.16
N ALA A 35 -1.69 18.61 -22.17
CA ALA A 35 -2.42 18.96 -23.38
C ALA A 35 -2.10 20.41 -23.78
N ALA A 36 -1.72 20.63 -25.04
CA ALA A 36 -1.62 21.97 -25.62
C ALA A 36 -3.02 22.60 -25.83
N ASP A 37 -3.96 22.29 -24.94
CA ASP A 37 -5.38 22.55 -25.10
C ASP A 37 -5.84 23.83 -24.42
N THR A 38 -6.99 24.32 -24.87
CA THR A 38 -7.64 25.52 -24.30
C THR A 38 -8.16 25.23 -22.90
N SER A 39 -8.18 26.27 -22.05
CA SER A 39 -8.72 26.21 -20.67
C SER A 39 -10.14 25.65 -20.65
N GLU A 40 -10.97 25.95 -21.67
CA GLU A 40 -12.35 25.48 -21.78
C GLU A 40 -12.45 23.96 -21.86
N ARG A 41 -11.52 23.31 -22.52
CA ARG A 41 -11.52 21.86 -22.66
C ARG A 41 -11.09 21.16 -21.39
N ILE A 42 -10.11 21.72 -20.68
CA ILE A 42 -9.70 21.24 -19.36
C ILE A 42 -10.90 21.32 -18.41
N ASP A 43 -11.63 22.43 -18.40
CA ASP A 43 -12.82 22.60 -17.56
C ASP A 43 -13.93 21.59 -17.92
N ALA A 44 -14.14 21.32 -19.22
CA ALA A 44 -15.09 20.30 -19.66
C ALA A 44 -14.73 18.90 -19.14
N VAL A 45 -13.45 18.49 -19.25
CA VAL A 45 -12.99 17.18 -18.78
C VAL A 45 -12.99 17.08 -17.25
N LEU A 46 -12.62 18.15 -16.54
CA LEU A 46 -12.72 18.20 -15.07
C LEU A 46 -14.16 17.97 -14.60
N LYS A 47 -15.13 18.58 -15.29
CA LYS A 47 -16.55 18.43 -15.01
C LYS A 47 -17.03 17.01 -15.32
N GLU A 48 -16.65 16.47 -16.47
CA GLU A 48 -16.98 15.11 -16.89
C GLU A 48 -16.47 14.06 -15.89
N MET A 49 -15.26 14.28 -15.36
CA MET A 49 -14.65 13.38 -14.35
C MET A 49 -15.09 13.66 -12.91
N GLU A 50 -15.97 14.64 -12.69
CA GLU A 50 -16.45 15.05 -11.37
C GLU A 50 -15.27 15.42 -10.41
N ILE A 51 -14.28 16.15 -10.92
CA ILE A 51 -13.09 16.58 -10.18
C ILE A 51 -12.85 18.09 -10.22
N GLU A 52 -13.85 18.89 -10.56
CA GLU A 52 -13.78 20.36 -10.58
C GLU A 52 -13.35 20.95 -9.23
N GLN A 53 -13.92 20.40 -8.14
CA GLN A 53 -13.67 20.88 -6.77
C GLN A 53 -12.23 20.60 -6.29
N ILE A 54 -11.45 19.83 -7.01
CA ILE A 54 -10.05 19.54 -6.67
C ILE A 54 -9.08 20.13 -7.71
N ALA A 55 -9.55 20.90 -8.68
CA ALA A 55 -8.74 21.44 -9.76
C ALA A 55 -7.53 22.27 -9.25
N ASP A 56 -7.71 23.00 -8.16
CA ASP A 56 -6.68 23.84 -7.53
C ASP A 56 -5.91 23.11 -6.40
N ARG A 57 -6.24 21.84 -6.12
CA ARG A 57 -5.48 21.06 -5.16
C ARG A 57 -4.20 20.52 -5.77
N LYS A 58 -3.16 20.42 -4.97
CA LYS A 58 -1.88 19.81 -5.34
C LYS A 58 -2.05 18.31 -5.56
N LEU A 59 -1.37 17.73 -6.56
CA LEU A 59 -1.46 16.29 -6.88
C LEU A 59 -1.15 15.39 -5.67
N LEU A 60 -0.25 15.82 -4.79
CA LEU A 60 0.11 15.09 -3.57
C LEU A 60 -1.02 15.01 -2.53
N GLN A 61 -2.01 15.89 -2.61
CA GLN A 61 -3.14 15.95 -1.67
C GLN A 61 -4.34 15.09 -2.13
N LEU A 62 -4.23 14.46 -3.29
CA LEU A 62 -5.31 13.68 -3.87
C LEU A 62 -5.43 12.30 -3.21
N SER A 63 -6.66 11.90 -2.93
CA SER A 63 -7.00 10.51 -2.62
C SER A 63 -6.74 9.60 -3.84
N ASN A 64 -6.63 8.28 -3.62
CA ASN A 64 -6.43 7.33 -4.72
C ASN A 64 -7.51 7.44 -5.81
N GLY A 65 -8.77 7.63 -5.43
CA GLY A 65 -9.88 7.80 -6.38
C GLY A 65 -9.78 9.11 -7.16
N GLU A 66 -9.42 10.22 -6.52
CA GLU A 66 -9.21 11.50 -7.18
C GLU A 66 -8.03 11.44 -8.13
N ARG A 67 -6.93 10.80 -7.73
CA ARG A 67 -5.74 10.60 -8.58
C ARG A 67 -6.06 9.78 -9.83
N LYS A 68 -6.78 8.66 -9.70
CA LYS A 68 -7.17 7.84 -10.85
C LYS A 68 -8.10 8.59 -11.81
N ARG A 69 -9.05 9.39 -11.30
CA ARG A 69 -9.89 10.24 -12.15
C ARG A 69 -9.09 11.34 -12.85
N THR A 70 -8.07 11.91 -12.18
CA THR A 70 -7.15 12.87 -12.80
C THR A 70 -6.32 12.23 -13.92
N GLN A 71 -5.83 11.00 -13.74
CA GLN A 71 -5.12 10.25 -14.78
C GLN A 71 -6.04 9.92 -15.97
N LEU A 72 -7.29 9.55 -15.70
CA LEU A 72 -8.28 9.34 -16.76
C LEU A 72 -8.60 10.64 -17.51
N ALA A 73 -8.73 11.76 -16.78
CA ALA A 73 -8.92 13.08 -17.39
C ALA A 73 -7.76 13.46 -18.32
N GLU A 74 -6.52 13.20 -17.90
CA GLU A 74 -5.32 13.40 -18.71
C GLU A 74 -5.37 12.59 -20.01
N ALA A 75 -5.71 11.30 -19.94
CA ALA A 75 -5.84 10.43 -21.11
C ALA A 75 -6.94 10.91 -22.05
N LEU A 76 -8.08 11.37 -21.53
CA LEU A 76 -9.20 11.85 -22.33
C LEU A 76 -8.95 13.19 -23.02
N LEU A 77 -8.06 14.04 -22.46
CA LEU A 77 -7.61 15.26 -23.13
C LEU A 77 -6.93 14.97 -24.47
N GLN A 78 -6.31 13.80 -24.63
CA GLN A 78 -5.68 13.38 -25.86
C GLN A 78 -6.66 12.88 -26.94
N GLN A 79 -7.97 12.81 -26.64
CA GLN A 79 -9.03 12.31 -27.53
C GLN A 79 -8.73 10.92 -28.11
N PRO A 80 -8.46 9.91 -27.28
CA PRO A 80 -8.10 8.60 -27.79
C PRO A 80 -9.31 7.89 -28.41
N ASP A 81 -9.11 7.21 -29.54
CA ASP A 81 -10.09 6.27 -30.10
C ASP A 81 -10.10 4.95 -29.28
N LEU A 82 -8.96 4.60 -28.67
CA LEU A 82 -8.76 3.43 -27.84
C LEU A 82 -8.17 3.82 -26.49
N LEU A 83 -8.82 3.43 -25.40
CA LEU A 83 -8.33 3.61 -24.03
C LEU A 83 -8.03 2.25 -23.39
N VAL A 84 -6.78 2.05 -23.00
CA VAL A 84 -6.33 0.85 -22.29
C VAL A 84 -6.11 1.19 -20.83
N LEU A 85 -6.80 0.49 -19.94
CA LEU A 85 -6.74 0.70 -18.50
C LEU A 85 -6.25 -0.58 -17.80
N ASP A 86 -5.11 -0.49 -17.14
CA ASP A 86 -4.55 -1.57 -16.35
C ASP A 86 -4.92 -1.38 -14.87
N GLN A 87 -5.65 -2.37 -14.30
CA GLN A 87 -6.09 -2.42 -12.91
C GLN A 87 -6.71 -1.09 -12.41
N PRO A 88 -7.69 -0.49 -13.13
CA PRO A 88 -8.19 0.85 -12.80
C PRO A 88 -8.93 0.90 -11.46
N PHE A 89 -9.44 -0.22 -10.97
CA PHE A 89 -10.25 -0.30 -9.74
C PHE A 89 -9.43 -0.57 -8.47
N THR A 90 -8.14 -0.84 -8.61
CA THR A 90 -7.24 -1.14 -7.48
C THR A 90 -7.12 0.05 -6.53
N GLY A 91 -7.26 -0.21 -5.21
CA GLY A 91 -7.16 0.82 -4.16
C GLY A 91 -8.35 1.78 -4.10
N LEU A 92 -9.47 1.45 -4.78
CA LEU A 92 -10.71 2.22 -4.71
C LEU A 92 -11.71 1.55 -3.77
N ASP A 93 -12.33 2.33 -2.89
CA ASP A 93 -13.49 1.91 -2.12
C ASP A 93 -14.70 1.63 -3.05
N THR A 94 -15.72 0.94 -2.53
CA THR A 94 -16.90 0.53 -3.29
C THR A 94 -17.60 1.71 -3.98
N ARG A 95 -17.69 2.87 -3.33
CA ARG A 95 -18.32 4.08 -3.89
C ARG A 95 -17.50 4.67 -5.04
N SER A 96 -16.18 4.79 -4.85
CA SER A 96 -15.26 5.31 -5.88
C SER A 96 -15.17 4.37 -7.08
N ARG A 97 -15.23 3.04 -6.85
CA ARG A 97 -15.27 2.02 -7.89
C ARG A 97 -16.54 2.15 -8.75
N GLY A 98 -17.71 2.29 -8.12
CA GLY A 98 -18.97 2.50 -8.84
C GLY A 98 -18.97 3.79 -9.70
N LYS A 99 -18.41 4.87 -9.16
CA LYS A 99 -18.27 6.14 -9.92
C LYS A 99 -17.37 5.97 -11.14
N LEU A 100 -16.20 5.34 -10.99
CA LEU A 100 -15.29 5.10 -12.10
C LEU A 100 -15.93 4.21 -13.18
N ALA A 101 -16.62 3.14 -12.79
CA ALA A 101 -17.32 2.26 -13.73
C ALA A 101 -18.39 3.02 -14.55
N LEU A 102 -19.13 3.92 -13.91
CA LEU A 102 -20.11 4.77 -14.61
C LEU A 102 -19.44 5.74 -15.60
N GLN A 103 -18.30 6.32 -15.23
CA GLN A 103 -17.52 7.19 -16.12
C GLN A 103 -17.02 6.41 -17.34
N LEU A 104 -16.47 5.20 -17.14
CA LEU A 104 -16.03 4.34 -18.25
C LEU A 104 -17.18 3.99 -19.20
N ARG A 105 -18.38 3.70 -18.68
CA ARG A 105 -19.57 3.48 -19.51
C ARG A 105 -19.87 4.69 -20.40
N ARG A 106 -19.86 5.90 -19.83
CA ARG A 106 -20.06 7.14 -20.60
C ARG A 106 -19.04 7.32 -21.72
N GLN A 107 -17.77 6.96 -21.48
CA GLN A 107 -16.74 7.05 -22.52
C GLN A 107 -17.02 6.09 -23.68
N MET A 108 -17.49 4.86 -23.39
CA MET A 108 -17.91 3.93 -24.44
C MET A 108 -19.12 4.47 -25.23
N GLU A 109 -20.10 5.05 -24.54
CA GLU A 109 -21.27 5.68 -25.18
C GLU A 109 -20.86 6.86 -26.09
N ASN A 110 -19.77 7.56 -25.75
CA ASN A 110 -19.15 8.61 -26.55
C ASN A 110 -18.31 8.06 -27.73
N GLY A 111 -18.20 6.73 -27.90
CA GLY A 111 -17.54 6.08 -29.02
C GLY A 111 -16.10 5.65 -28.76
N ILE A 112 -15.55 5.81 -27.56
CA ILE A 112 -14.21 5.33 -27.19
C ILE A 112 -14.23 3.82 -27.04
N CYS A 113 -13.31 3.12 -27.70
CA CYS A 113 -13.05 1.70 -27.47
C CYS A 113 -12.30 1.51 -26.16
N LEU A 114 -12.77 0.58 -25.29
CA LEU A 114 -12.13 0.32 -24.00
C LEU A 114 -11.53 -1.09 -23.96
N ILE A 115 -10.28 -1.17 -23.47
CA ILE A 115 -9.67 -2.41 -22.98
C ILE A 115 -9.40 -2.22 -21.49
N VAL A 116 -9.99 -3.07 -20.66
CA VAL A 116 -9.81 -3.01 -19.21
C VAL A 116 -9.16 -4.31 -18.74
N ILE A 117 -7.98 -4.22 -18.15
CA ILE A 117 -7.31 -5.33 -17.50
C ILE A 117 -7.71 -5.29 -16.04
N CYS A 118 -8.40 -6.32 -15.56
CA CYS A 118 -8.88 -6.38 -14.18
C CYS A 118 -9.18 -7.82 -13.77
N ASP A 119 -9.37 -8.03 -12.47
CA ASP A 119 -9.80 -9.31 -11.93
C ASP A 119 -11.22 -9.66 -12.38
N PRO A 120 -11.57 -10.95 -12.49
CA PRO A 120 -12.89 -11.41 -12.89
C PRO A 120 -14.04 -10.78 -12.08
N GLU A 121 -13.83 -10.57 -10.79
CA GLU A 121 -14.80 -9.97 -9.85
C GLU A 121 -14.97 -8.46 -10.05
N SER A 122 -14.04 -7.82 -10.76
CA SER A 122 -14.00 -6.36 -10.98
C SER A 122 -14.39 -5.94 -12.39
N ILE A 123 -14.87 -6.86 -13.24
CA ILE A 123 -15.24 -6.56 -14.63
C ILE A 123 -16.42 -5.60 -14.67
N PRO A 124 -16.29 -4.39 -15.25
CA PRO A 124 -17.40 -3.44 -15.35
C PRO A 124 -18.56 -3.96 -16.20
N ASP A 125 -19.78 -3.56 -15.86
CA ASP A 125 -20.97 -3.98 -16.60
C ASP A 125 -21.03 -3.52 -18.06
N CYS A 126 -20.29 -2.50 -18.41
CA CYS A 126 -20.21 -1.99 -19.78
C CYS A 126 -19.30 -2.83 -20.70
N ILE A 127 -18.51 -3.78 -20.19
CA ILE A 127 -17.64 -4.64 -20.99
C ILE A 127 -18.46 -5.78 -21.61
N HIS A 128 -18.35 -5.97 -22.92
CA HIS A 128 -19.13 -6.98 -23.67
C HIS A 128 -18.35 -8.25 -23.97
N TRP A 129 -17.02 -8.16 -24.11
CA TRP A 129 -16.15 -9.28 -24.47
C TRP A 129 -15.06 -9.47 -23.44
N ILE A 130 -14.74 -10.71 -23.14
CA ILE A 130 -13.71 -11.07 -22.17
C ILE A 130 -12.69 -11.96 -22.85
N LEU A 131 -11.41 -11.55 -22.72
CA LEU A 131 -10.23 -12.31 -23.09
C LEU A 131 -9.51 -12.72 -21.80
N GLU A 132 -9.47 -14.02 -21.53
CA GLU A 132 -8.70 -14.56 -20.39
C GLU A 132 -7.38 -15.14 -20.89
N LEU A 133 -6.30 -14.72 -20.26
CA LEU A 133 -4.94 -15.18 -20.52
C LEU A 133 -4.44 -16.05 -19.38
N ASP A 134 -3.76 -17.15 -19.70
CA ASP A 134 -3.09 -18.02 -18.74
C ASP A 134 -1.69 -18.38 -19.27
N HIS A 135 -0.63 -18.08 -18.51
CA HIS A 135 0.77 -18.31 -18.90
C HIS A 135 1.11 -17.80 -20.32
N GLY A 136 0.61 -16.62 -20.69
CA GLY A 136 0.85 -16.00 -22.00
C GLY A 136 0.04 -16.59 -23.16
N GLN A 137 -0.88 -17.51 -22.90
CA GLN A 137 -1.76 -18.12 -23.89
C GLN A 137 -3.21 -17.69 -23.68
N VAL A 138 -3.97 -17.57 -24.78
CA VAL A 138 -5.41 -17.30 -24.71
C VAL A 138 -6.12 -18.57 -24.20
N ARG A 139 -6.65 -18.48 -22.99
CA ARG A 139 -7.47 -19.55 -22.42
C ARG A 139 -8.90 -19.51 -22.93
N GLN A 140 -9.50 -18.33 -22.93
CA GLN A 140 -10.88 -18.12 -23.32
C GLN A 140 -11.05 -16.74 -23.96
N PHE A 141 -11.82 -16.70 -25.05
CA PHE A 141 -12.35 -15.47 -25.63
C PHE A 141 -13.85 -15.64 -25.83
N THR A 142 -14.66 -14.89 -25.10
CA THR A 142 -16.11 -15.10 -25.07
C THR A 142 -16.88 -13.81 -24.77
N ALA A 143 -18.17 -13.81 -25.09
CA ALA A 143 -19.05 -12.75 -24.63
C ALA A 143 -19.21 -12.82 -23.09
N ARG A 144 -19.33 -11.66 -22.42
CA ARG A 144 -19.46 -11.57 -20.97
C ARG A 144 -20.52 -12.50 -20.38
N GLU A 145 -21.67 -12.62 -21.05
CA GLU A 145 -22.78 -13.46 -20.60
C GLU A 145 -22.47 -14.96 -20.51
N ARG A 146 -21.44 -15.39 -21.23
CA ARG A 146 -20.97 -16.78 -21.29
C ARG A 146 -19.67 -17.01 -20.53
N TYR A 147 -19.12 -15.94 -19.95
CA TYR A 147 -17.85 -16.03 -19.23
C TYR A 147 -18.03 -16.76 -17.90
N ILE A 148 -17.23 -17.79 -17.71
CA ILE A 148 -17.15 -18.53 -16.45
C ILE A 148 -15.73 -18.31 -15.90
N PRO A 149 -15.60 -17.52 -14.80
CA PRO A 149 -14.32 -17.34 -14.15
C PRO A 149 -13.72 -18.68 -13.73
N ARG A 150 -12.41 -18.78 -13.78
CA ARG A 150 -11.72 -19.94 -13.20
C ARG A 150 -12.01 -19.95 -11.70
N ALA A 151 -12.49 -21.09 -11.19
CA ALA A 151 -12.42 -21.33 -9.77
C ALA A 151 -10.93 -21.35 -9.39
N ASP A 152 -10.48 -20.39 -8.58
CA ASP A 152 -9.13 -20.40 -8.05
C ASP A 152 -8.90 -21.75 -7.35
N ALA A 153 -7.85 -22.46 -7.72
CA ALA A 153 -7.43 -23.61 -6.95
C ALA A 153 -7.18 -23.12 -5.51
N ALA A 154 -7.90 -23.68 -4.56
CA ALA A 154 -7.59 -23.46 -3.16
C ALA A 154 -6.09 -23.71 -2.95
N PRO A 155 -5.39 -22.94 -2.09
CA PRO A 155 -4.02 -23.27 -1.72
C PRO A 155 -3.99 -24.77 -1.38
N ALA A 156 -3.04 -25.51 -1.93
CA ALA A 156 -2.96 -26.95 -1.68
C ALA A 156 -2.87 -27.14 -0.15
N GLU A 157 -3.80 -27.89 0.42
CA GLU A 157 -3.91 -28.18 1.86
C GLU A 157 -2.66 -28.87 2.44
N ASN A 158 -1.68 -29.22 1.61
CA ASN A 158 -0.45 -29.92 1.98
C ASN A 158 0.62 -29.05 2.69
N ASP A 159 0.34 -27.80 3.03
CA ASP A 159 1.26 -26.91 3.75
C ASP A 159 1.10 -26.97 5.30
N GLU A 160 0.31 -27.91 5.83
CA GLU A 160 0.10 -28.11 7.26
C GLU A 160 1.25 -28.82 8.00
N ALA A 161 2.25 -29.30 7.28
CA ALA A 161 3.43 -29.86 7.92
C ALA A 161 4.06 -28.75 8.77
N ASP A 162 4.31 -29.04 10.04
CA ASP A 162 5.13 -28.23 10.95
C ASP A 162 6.36 -27.74 10.20
N ASP A 163 6.36 -26.49 9.78
CA ASP A 163 7.49 -25.92 9.06
C ASP A 163 8.57 -25.58 10.09
N PRO A 164 9.60 -26.45 10.28
CA PRO A 164 10.60 -26.26 11.30
C PRO A 164 11.42 -24.98 11.08
N LEU A 165 11.27 -24.35 9.92
CA LEU A 165 11.98 -23.11 9.58
C LEU A 165 11.60 -21.96 10.52
N PHE A 166 10.38 -21.92 11.07
CA PHE A 166 9.98 -20.89 12.02
C PHE A 166 10.78 -20.97 13.35
N GLU A 167 11.30 -22.13 13.72
CA GLU A 167 12.12 -22.31 14.93
C GLU A 167 13.49 -21.65 14.82
N PHE A 168 13.97 -21.37 13.59
CA PHE A 168 15.23 -20.67 13.34
C PHE A 168 15.09 -19.15 13.36
N LEU A 169 13.88 -18.62 13.48
CA LEU A 169 13.66 -17.20 13.58
C LEU A 169 13.80 -16.73 15.03
N PRO A 170 14.52 -15.63 15.28
CA PRO A 170 14.63 -15.08 16.62
C PRO A 170 13.26 -14.56 17.09
N PRO A 171 12.93 -14.74 18.38
CA PRO A 171 11.77 -14.06 18.98
C PRO A 171 12.01 -12.54 19.02
N PRO A 172 10.97 -11.74 19.29
CA PRO A 172 11.14 -10.31 19.57
C PRO A 172 12.09 -10.11 20.76
N ASP A 173 12.98 -9.11 20.64
CA ASP A 173 14.03 -8.83 21.66
C ASP A 173 13.45 -8.39 23.01
N GLU A 174 12.28 -7.81 23.02
CA GLU A 174 11.64 -7.23 24.21
C GLU A 174 10.20 -7.74 24.38
N SER A 175 9.76 -7.87 25.63
CA SER A 175 8.37 -8.16 26.00
C SER A 175 7.70 -6.92 26.58
N PHE A 176 6.44 -6.71 26.23
CA PHE A 176 5.66 -5.55 26.66
C PHE A 176 4.33 -6.00 27.31
N SER A 177 3.79 -5.19 28.17
CA SER A 177 2.42 -5.38 28.73
C SER A 177 1.37 -4.74 27.81
N GLU A 178 1.73 -3.63 27.17
CA GLU A 178 0.91 -2.92 26.18
C GLU A 178 1.77 -2.53 24.98
N ILE A 179 1.26 -2.78 23.77
CA ILE A 179 1.91 -2.36 22.52
C ILE A 179 1.48 -0.94 22.15
N VAL A 180 0.16 -0.69 22.20
CA VAL A 180 -0.43 0.63 21.93
C VAL A 180 -1.52 0.90 22.96
N SER A 181 -1.49 2.08 23.58
CA SER A 181 -2.60 2.58 24.39
C SER A 181 -2.87 4.03 24.07
N MET A 182 -4.06 4.30 23.55
CA MET A 182 -4.57 5.62 23.19
C MET A 182 -5.77 5.96 24.05
N ARG A 183 -5.78 7.15 24.66
CA ARG A 183 -6.91 7.61 25.48
C ARG A 183 -7.35 8.99 25.00
N ASN A 184 -8.55 9.06 24.45
CA ASN A 184 -9.17 10.30 23.95
C ASN A 184 -8.25 11.10 23.00
N VAL A 185 -7.56 10.41 22.10
CA VAL A 185 -6.57 11.01 21.19
C VAL A 185 -7.28 11.83 20.11
N CYS A 186 -6.81 13.06 19.92
CA CYS A 186 -7.33 13.99 18.92
C CYS A 186 -6.19 14.51 18.03
N VAL A 187 -6.46 14.60 16.71
CA VAL A 187 -5.50 15.12 15.72
C VAL A 187 -6.19 16.14 14.82
N GLN A 188 -5.53 17.28 14.62
CA GLN A 188 -5.97 18.33 13.71
C GLN A 188 -4.92 18.58 12.63
N LEU A 189 -5.35 18.72 11.38
CA LEU A 189 -4.48 19.14 10.27
C LEU A 189 -5.12 20.34 9.57
N ASN A 190 -4.36 21.42 9.43
CA ASN A 190 -4.82 22.68 8.81
C ASN A 190 -6.18 23.17 9.35
N GLY A 191 -6.36 23.09 10.67
CA GLY A 191 -7.60 23.51 11.33
C GLY A 191 -8.77 22.53 11.20
N LYS A 192 -8.60 21.42 10.49
CA LYS A 192 -9.63 20.36 10.35
C LYS A 192 -9.36 19.22 11.33
N GLN A 193 -10.38 18.82 12.09
CA GLN A 193 -10.33 17.63 12.94
C GLN A 193 -10.25 16.37 12.05
N ILE A 194 -9.19 15.59 12.22
CA ILE A 194 -8.97 14.32 11.48
C ILE A 194 -9.25 13.12 12.36
N LEU A 195 -8.81 13.16 13.64
CA LEU A 195 -9.15 12.17 14.65
C LEU A 195 -9.79 12.87 15.83
N ASP A 196 -10.86 12.30 16.37
CA ASP A 196 -11.66 12.89 17.42
C ASP A 196 -12.02 11.87 18.50
N GLY A 197 -11.35 11.97 19.65
CA GLY A 197 -11.62 11.16 20.83
C GLY A 197 -11.28 9.67 20.67
N ILE A 198 -10.21 9.33 19.96
CA ILE A 198 -9.82 7.92 19.74
C ILE A 198 -9.32 7.30 21.03
N THR A 199 -9.97 6.20 21.43
CA THR A 199 -9.53 5.34 22.52
C THR A 199 -9.33 3.93 21.98
N TRP A 200 -8.10 3.42 22.04
CA TRP A 200 -7.74 2.11 21.51
C TRP A 200 -6.59 1.50 22.29
N GLN A 201 -6.70 0.22 22.65
CA GLN A 201 -5.67 -0.54 23.35
C GLN A 201 -5.34 -1.81 22.55
N ILE A 202 -4.05 -2.07 22.36
CA ILE A 202 -3.52 -3.26 21.70
C ILE A 202 -2.53 -3.93 22.65
N LYS A 203 -2.77 -5.20 22.97
CA LYS A 203 -1.88 -6.04 23.79
C LYS A 203 -1.01 -6.93 22.90
N PRO A 204 0.12 -7.43 23.44
CA PRO A 204 0.94 -8.41 22.72
C PRO A 204 0.13 -9.62 22.25
N GLY A 205 0.39 -10.08 21.03
CA GLY A 205 -0.27 -11.22 20.42
C GLY A 205 -1.68 -10.96 19.87
N GLU A 206 -2.20 -9.73 19.97
CA GLU A 206 -3.50 -9.39 19.37
C GLU A 206 -3.36 -9.02 17.89
N GLN A 207 -4.29 -9.51 17.06
CA GLN A 207 -4.41 -9.17 15.65
C GLN A 207 -5.68 -8.34 15.43
N TRP A 208 -5.51 -7.14 14.89
CA TRP A 208 -6.58 -6.17 14.66
C TRP A 208 -6.74 -5.83 13.19
N ALA A 209 -7.97 -5.83 12.68
CA ALA A 209 -8.30 -5.19 11.43
C ALA A 209 -8.68 -3.73 11.68
N LEU A 210 -7.95 -2.79 11.07
CA LEU A 210 -8.30 -1.38 11.04
C LEU A 210 -9.06 -1.09 9.74
N GLN A 211 -10.34 -0.82 9.84
CA GLN A 211 -11.24 -0.64 8.73
C GLN A 211 -11.83 0.78 8.68
N GLY A 212 -12.34 1.17 7.54
CA GLY A 212 -13.02 2.44 7.32
C GLY A 212 -12.83 2.98 5.90
N PRO A 213 -13.69 3.90 5.45
CA PRO A 213 -13.59 4.48 4.11
C PRO A 213 -12.31 5.30 3.93
N ASN A 214 -12.00 5.61 2.66
CA ASN A 214 -10.89 6.51 2.36
C ASN A 214 -11.16 7.89 2.97
N GLY A 215 -10.12 8.49 3.58
CA GLY A 215 -10.25 9.75 4.31
C GLY A 215 -10.81 9.64 5.74
N ALA A 216 -11.10 8.43 6.25
CA ALA A 216 -11.57 8.24 7.62
C ALA A 216 -10.53 8.58 8.71
N GLY A 217 -9.24 8.75 8.34
CA GLY A 217 -8.16 9.05 9.28
C GLY A 217 -7.24 7.85 9.58
N LYS A 218 -7.39 6.69 8.89
CA LYS A 218 -6.58 5.48 9.12
C LYS A 218 -5.08 5.76 9.07
N SER A 219 -4.59 6.39 8.01
CA SER A 219 -3.16 6.71 7.87
C SER A 219 -2.68 7.70 8.92
N THR A 220 -3.54 8.64 9.36
CA THR A 220 -3.21 9.56 10.47
C THR A 220 -3.12 8.81 11.79
N LEU A 221 -4.00 7.83 12.03
CA LEU A 221 -3.95 6.98 13.21
C LEU A 221 -2.67 6.12 13.24
N LEU A 222 -2.32 5.50 12.10
CA LEU A 222 -1.07 4.74 11.98
C LEU A 222 0.16 5.62 12.19
N SER A 223 0.15 6.87 11.71
CA SER A 223 1.28 7.79 11.87
C SER A 223 1.58 8.17 13.32
N LEU A 224 0.58 8.12 14.19
CA LEU A 224 0.81 8.25 15.64
C LEU A 224 1.55 7.04 16.19
N ILE A 225 1.17 5.83 15.76
CA ILE A 225 1.78 4.56 16.20
C ILE A 225 3.21 4.45 15.68
N THR A 226 3.46 4.79 14.41
CA THR A 226 4.80 4.77 13.80
C THR A 226 5.68 5.95 14.24
N ALA A 227 5.18 6.78 15.16
CA ALA A 227 5.85 7.95 15.72
C ALA A 227 6.23 9.04 14.69
N ASP A 228 5.58 9.05 13.53
CA ASP A 228 5.80 10.04 12.47
C ASP A 228 5.01 11.32 12.68
N ASN A 229 3.91 11.27 13.46
CA ASN A 229 3.07 12.42 13.73
C ASN A 229 3.50 13.13 15.00
N PRO A 230 3.92 14.41 14.92
CA PRO A 230 4.36 15.19 16.08
C PRO A 230 3.26 15.40 17.11
N GLN A 231 1.97 15.35 16.72
CA GLN A 231 0.86 15.46 17.67
C GLN A 231 0.74 14.26 18.62
N GLY A 232 1.51 13.19 18.40
CA GLY A 232 1.67 12.11 19.39
C GLY A 232 2.23 12.58 20.73
N TYR A 233 3.03 13.67 20.74
CA TYR A 233 3.59 14.25 21.98
C TYR A 233 2.58 15.04 22.81
N THR A 234 1.49 15.49 22.21
CA THR A 234 0.45 16.29 22.87
C THR A 234 -0.79 15.48 23.25
N ASN A 235 -0.79 14.19 22.95
CA ASN A 235 -1.88 13.27 23.22
C ASN A 235 -1.50 12.24 24.30
N ASP A 236 -2.49 11.64 24.94
CA ASP A 236 -2.28 10.51 25.86
C ASP A 236 -2.08 9.23 25.02
N LEU A 237 -0.82 9.02 24.66
CA LEU A 237 -0.36 7.93 23.80
C LEU A 237 0.81 7.17 24.46
N ILE A 238 0.61 5.91 24.73
CA ILE A 238 1.62 4.98 25.20
C ILE A 238 1.95 4.02 24.06
N LEU A 239 3.24 3.86 23.75
CA LEU A 239 3.76 2.89 22.81
C LEU A 239 4.80 2.04 23.51
N PHE A 240 4.66 0.72 23.47
CA PHE A 240 5.59 -0.24 24.06
C PHE A 240 5.89 0.10 25.54
N ASP A 241 4.82 0.20 26.33
CA ASP A 241 4.83 0.55 27.76
C ASP A 241 5.40 1.94 28.12
N ARG A 242 5.70 2.79 27.14
CA ARG A 242 6.26 4.12 27.36
C ARG A 242 5.36 5.24 26.84
N GLN A 243 5.14 6.26 27.68
CA GLN A 243 4.44 7.47 27.28
C GLN A 243 5.24 8.21 26.21
N ARG A 244 4.57 8.67 25.15
CA ARG A 244 5.23 9.51 24.12
C ARG A 244 5.78 10.78 24.74
N GLY A 245 7.07 11.07 24.45
CA GLY A 245 7.77 12.23 25.04
C GLY A 245 8.53 11.94 26.32
N SER A 246 8.57 10.69 26.81
CA SER A 246 9.34 10.31 28.02
C SER A 246 10.85 10.12 27.78
N GLY A 247 11.36 10.54 26.61
CA GLY A 247 12.80 10.46 26.28
C GLY A 247 13.16 9.34 25.30
N GLU A 248 12.19 8.58 24.82
CA GLU A 248 12.39 7.55 23.80
C GLU A 248 12.58 8.18 22.41
N SER A 249 13.57 7.70 21.65
CA SER A 249 13.79 8.17 20.29
C SER A 249 12.75 7.57 19.32
N ILE A 250 12.51 8.27 18.21
CA ILE A 250 11.66 7.76 17.13
C ILE A 250 12.22 6.44 16.58
N TRP A 251 13.52 6.29 16.55
CA TRP A 251 14.22 5.10 16.05
C TRP A 251 14.01 3.87 16.94
N ASP A 252 13.93 4.07 18.27
CA ASP A 252 13.66 2.98 19.21
C ASP A 252 12.26 2.41 18.99
N ILE A 253 11.29 3.28 18.67
CA ILE A 253 9.93 2.86 18.33
C ILE A 253 9.93 2.13 16.98
N LYS A 254 10.58 2.68 15.96
CA LYS A 254 10.59 2.11 14.61
C LYS A 254 11.27 0.74 14.54
N ARG A 255 12.31 0.53 15.33
CA ARG A 255 12.93 -0.81 15.43
C ARG A 255 11.96 -1.90 15.85
N ARG A 256 11.00 -1.57 16.71
CA ARG A 256 9.97 -2.51 17.21
C ARG A 256 8.80 -2.70 16.26
N ILE A 257 8.72 -1.95 15.16
CA ILE A 257 7.61 -1.97 14.21
C ILE A 257 8.09 -2.49 12.85
N GLY A 258 7.49 -3.59 12.40
CA GLY A 258 7.54 -3.99 11.00
C GLY A 258 6.44 -3.26 10.23
N PHE A 259 6.77 -2.60 9.10
CA PHE A 259 5.81 -1.79 8.36
C PHE A 259 5.83 -2.12 6.87
N VAL A 260 4.64 -2.37 6.31
CA VAL A 260 4.43 -2.56 4.86
C VAL A 260 3.29 -1.65 4.43
N SER A 261 3.49 -0.89 3.37
CA SER A 261 2.45 -0.05 2.76
C SER A 261 2.65 0.03 1.24
N PRO A 262 1.62 0.46 0.49
CA PRO A 262 1.76 0.72 -0.94
C PRO A 262 2.83 1.77 -1.24
N GLU A 263 2.95 2.80 -0.41
CA GLU A 263 3.96 3.85 -0.58
C GLU A 263 5.37 3.29 -0.40
N LEU A 264 5.61 2.43 0.61
CA LEU A 264 6.89 1.76 0.80
C LEU A 264 7.26 0.92 -0.43
N HIS A 265 6.31 0.17 -0.99
CA HIS A 265 6.52 -0.59 -2.21
C HIS A 265 6.96 0.30 -3.38
N LEU A 266 6.29 1.44 -3.57
CA LEU A 266 6.65 2.40 -4.61
C LEU A 266 8.08 2.92 -4.47
N TYR A 267 8.63 3.05 -3.25
CA TYR A 267 10.03 3.45 -3.06
C TYR A 267 10.99 2.42 -3.64
N PHE A 268 10.71 1.14 -3.49
CA PHE A 268 11.55 0.07 -4.06
C PHE A 268 11.38 -0.09 -5.57
N LEU A 269 10.33 0.51 -6.17
CA LEU A 269 10.08 0.49 -7.62
C LEU A 269 10.53 1.77 -8.34
N ARG A 270 11.06 2.77 -7.64
CA ARG A 270 11.39 4.08 -8.23
C ARG A 270 12.33 4.03 -9.42
N GLY A 271 13.22 3.05 -9.47
CA GLY A 271 14.11 2.85 -10.59
C GLY A 271 13.48 2.24 -11.84
N SER A 272 12.28 1.65 -11.74
CA SER A 272 11.64 0.93 -12.85
C SER A 272 11.06 1.80 -13.97
N GLY A 273 11.33 3.12 -13.96
CA GLY A 273 10.80 4.06 -14.97
C GLY A 273 9.33 4.42 -14.81
N ILE A 274 8.59 3.76 -13.91
CA ILE A 274 7.16 4.03 -13.65
C ILE A 274 6.93 5.47 -13.17
N PHE A 275 7.96 6.11 -12.59
CA PHE A 275 7.91 7.48 -12.07
C PHE A 275 8.53 8.54 -13.00
N ASN A 276 9.08 8.16 -14.15
CA ASN A 276 9.60 9.11 -15.15
C ASN A 276 8.52 10.03 -15.75
N THR A 277 7.26 9.73 -15.47
CA THR A 277 6.10 10.54 -15.89
C THR A 277 5.74 11.65 -14.90
N ILE A 278 6.42 11.77 -13.75
CA ILE A 278 6.16 12.88 -12.81
C ILE A 278 7.15 14.00 -13.09
N PRO A 279 6.73 15.15 -13.67
CA PRO A 279 7.62 16.27 -13.92
C PRO A 279 8.24 16.79 -12.62
N GLY A 280 9.58 16.94 -12.60
CA GLY A 280 10.33 17.48 -11.47
C GLY A 280 11.07 16.45 -10.60
N LEU A 281 11.01 15.16 -10.92
CA LEU A 281 11.90 14.18 -10.30
C LEU A 281 13.23 14.10 -11.06
N ASP A 282 14.30 14.40 -10.35
CA ASP A 282 15.65 14.42 -10.92
C ASP A 282 16.12 13.01 -11.32
N ALA A 283 16.61 12.86 -12.55
CA ALA A 283 17.01 11.57 -13.14
C ALA A 283 18.21 10.90 -12.45
N THR A 284 18.92 11.61 -11.57
CA THR A 284 20.16 11.12 -10.94
C THR A 284 19.94 10.15 -9.78
N ALA A 285 18.70 10.03 -9.26
CA ALA A 285 18.37 9.05 -8.21
C ALA A 285 18.05 7.64 -8.77
N HIS A 286 18.03 7.47 -10.10
CA HIS A 286 17.58 6.26 -10.78
C HIS A 286 18.51 5.05 -10.62
N GLU A 287 19.81 5.27 -10.51
CA GLU A 287 20.78 4.17 -10.59
C GLU A 287 20.84 3.29 -9.33
N VAL A 288 20.40 3.80 -8.17
CA VAL A 288 20.59 3.13 -6.88
C VAL A 288 19.50 2.11 -6.58
N TYR A 289 18.26 2.39 -6.97
CA TYR A 289 17.10 1.53 -6.64
C TYR A 289 16.89 0.40 -7.65
N ASP A 290 17.35 0.58 -8.89
CA ASP A 290 17.21 -0.41 -9.97
C ASP A 290 18.10 -1.64 -9.78
N SER A 291 19.05 -1.58 -8.86
CA SER A 291 20.06 -2.61 -8.68
C SER A 291 19.84 -3.53 -7.48
N LEU A 292 18.84 -3.27 -6.62
CA LEU A 292 18.63 -4.10 -5.42
C LEU A 292 18.11 -5.49 -5.77
N THR A 293 18.81 -6.50 -5.32
CA THR A 293 18.35 -7.89 -5.35
C THR A 293 17.24 -8.13 -4.32
N CYS A 294 16.47 -9.19 -4.50
CA CYS A 294 15.45 -9.60 -3.54
C CYS A 294 16.04 -9.85 -2.14
N MET A 295 17.27 -10.37 -2.06
CA MET A 295 17.99 -10.56 -0.80
C MET A 295 18.30 -9.24 -0.13
N GLU A 296 18.82 -8.25 -0.87
CA GLU A 296 19.17 -6.93 -0.34
C GLU A 296 17.92 -6.17 0.13
N VAL A 297 16.79 -6.32 -0.56
CA VAL A 297 15.52 -5.77 -0.09
C VAL A 297 15.12 -6.35 1.27
N ILE A 298 15.24 -7.67 1.47
CA ILE A 298 14.94 -8.29 2.76
C ILE A 298 15.91 -7.79 3.83
N THR A 299 17.23 -7.84 3.58
CA THR A 299 18.25 -7.46 4.57
C THR A 299 18.21 -5.98 4.93
N SER A 300 17.75 -5.10 4.05
CA SER A 300 17.52 -3.68 4.35
C SER A 300 16.55 -3.45 5.53
N GLY A 301 15.73 -4.46 5.84
CA GLY A 301 14.78 -4.44 6.95
C GLY A 301 15.42 -4.43 8.35
N PHE A 302 16.64 -4.94 8.51
CA PHE A 302 17.33 -4.92 9.80
C PHE A 302 17.64 -3.50 10.29
N GLN A 303 17.86 -2.58 9.36
CA GLN A 303 18.20 -1.17 9.67
C GLN A 303 17.09 -0.21 9.23
N ASP A 304 15.98 -0.70 8.68
CA ASP A 304 14.90 0.09 8.06
C ASP A 304 15.41 1.04 6.96
N GLU A 305 16.48 0.66 6.28
CA GLU A 305 17.05 1.41 5.16
C GLU A 305 16.18 1.24 3.90
N ILE A 306 16.11 2.29 3.09
CA ILE A 306 15.42 2.26 1.80
C ILE A 306 16.40 2.72 0.74
N GLY A 307 16.62 1.90 -0.29
CA GLY A 307 17.44 2.23 -1.43
C GLY A 307 18.93 1.89 -1.28
N PHE A 308 19.41 1.63 -0.07
CA PHE A 308 20.72 1.05 0.20
C PHE A 308 20.54 -0.09 1.18
N SER A 309 21.36 -1.10 1.03
CA SER A 309 21.51 -2.13 2.05
C SER A 309 22.93 -2.05 2.57
N SER A 310 23.12 -1.73 3.84
CA SER A 310 24.40 -1.94 4.49
C SER A 310 24.73 -3.43 4.39
N PRO A 311 26.02 -3.80 4.21
CA PRO A 311 26.41 -5.21 4.14
C PRO A 311 25.86 -5.98 5.35
N ALA A 312 25.03 -6.98 5.09
CA ALA A 312 24.47 -7.84 6.12
C ALA A 312 25.54 -8.81 6.63
N ASP A 313 25.58 -9.04 7.93
CA ASP A 313 26.41 -10.06 8.52
C ASP A 313 25.88 -11.49 8.27
N ASP A 314 26.69 -12.51 8.61
CA ASP A 314 26.33 -13.90 8.38
C ASP A 314 25.07 -14.34 9.15
N HIS A 315 24.78 -13.74 10.30
CA HIS A 315 23.59 -14.02 11.08
C HIS A 315 22.35 -13.44 10.40
N GLN A 316 22.41 -12.20 9.96
CA GLN A 316 21.35 -11.52 9.21
C GLN A 316 21.06 -12.23 7.89
N LEU A 317 22.11 -12.65 7.18
CA LEU A 317 21.96 -13.44 5.94
C LEU A 317 21.27 -14.78 6.18
N ARG A 318 21.54 -15.47 7.29
CA ARG A 318 20.83 -16.71 7.65
C ARG A 318 19.34 -16.46 7.88
N ILE A 319 18.99 -15.44 8.65
CA ILE A 319 17.58 -15.08 8.92
C ILE A 319 16.88 -14.73 7.60
N ALA A 320 17.48 -13.90 6.74
CA ALA A 320 16.91 -13.52 5.46
C ALA A 320 16.71 -14.73 4.53
N ARG A 321 17.64 -15.70 4.50
CA ARG A 321 17.48 -16.95 3.77
C ARG A 321 16.34 -17.80 4.33
N THR A 322 16.22 -17.90 5.65
CA THR A 322 15.10 -18.62 6.28
C THR A 322 13.77 -18.02 5.85
N TRP A 323 13.65 -16.68 5.78
CA TRP A 323 12.45 -16.04 5.27
C TRP A 323 12.19 -16.35 3.80
N LEU A 324 13.21 -16.35 2.93
CA LEU A 324 13.05 -16.75 1.53
C LEU A 324 12.53 -18.20 1.41
N SER A 325 13.02 -19.11 2.27
CA SER A 325 12.58 -20.50 2.30
C SER A 325 11.12 -20.63 2.76
N ILE A 326 10.73 -19.95 3.85
CA ILE A 326 9.34 -19.89 4.34
C ILE A 326 8.38 -19.39 3.26
N LEU A 327 8.83 -18.38 2.49
CA LEU A 327 8.07 -17.81 1.38
C LEU A 327 8.12 -18.64 0.09
N LYS A 328 8.98 -19.66 0.02
CA LYS A 328 9.27 -20.46 -1.19
C LYS A 328 9.81 -19.61 -2.36
N LEU A 329 10.61 -18.60 -2.02
CA LEU A 329 11.16 -17.59 -2.95
C LEU A 329 12.69 -17.65 -3.07
N GLU A 330 13.36 -18.75 -2.70
CA GLU A 330 14.81 -18.91 -2.76
C GLU A 330 15.37 -18.68 -4.17
N HIS A 331 14.60 -19.04 -5.19
CA HIS A 331 14.97 -18.85 -6.58
C HIS A 331 15.08 -17.39 -7.02
N LEU A 332 14.53 -16.47 -6.24
CA LEU A 332 14.60 -15.03 -6.49
C LEU A 332 15.77 -14.34 -5.78
N ARG A 333 16.53 -15.04 -4.97
CA ARG A 333 17.55 -14.46 -4.07
C ARG A 333 18.42 -13.40 -4.74
N GLU A 334 19.01 -13.74 -5.89
CA GLU A 334 19.92 -12.89 -6.66
C GLU A 334 19.20 -12.09 -7.78
N ARG A 335 17.88 -12.27 -7.91
CA ARG A 335 17.10 -11.56 -8.91
C ARG A 335 16.83 -10.14 -8.44
N LEU A 336 16.83 -9.19 -9.39
CA LEU A 336 16.43 -7.82 -9.08
C LEU A 336 14.97 -7.78 -8.63
N PHE A 337 14.70 -7.05 -7.56
CA PHE A 337 13.37 -6.91 -6.96
C PHE A 337 12.32 -6.43 -7.96
N ILE A 338 12.68 -5.50 -8.84
CA ILE A 338 11.80 -4.96 -9.87
C ILE A 338 11.32 -6.01 -10.89
N HIS A 339 12.06 -7.12 -11.05
CA HIS A 339 11.72 -8.21 -11.97
C HIS A 339 10.89 -9.32 -11.30
N ALA A 340 10.63 -9.24 -10.00
CA ALA A 340 9.70 -10.14 -9.33
C ALA A 340 8.25 -9.74 -9.65
N SER A 341 7.34 -10.70 -9.65
CA SER A 341 5.91 -10.43 -9.78
C SER A 341 5.39 -9.61 -8.58
N LEU A 342 4.27 -8.92 -8.74
CA LEU A 342 3.69 -8.09 -7.67
C LEU A 342 3.47 -8.88 -6.37
N GLY A 343 2.93 -10.11 -6.46
CA GLY A 343 2.74 -10.98 -5.30
C GLY A 343 4.05 -11.35 -4.61
N GLU A 344 5.09 -11.68 -5.38
CA GLU A 344 6.43 -11.95 -4.85
C GLU A 344 7.04 -10.71 -4.21
N GLN A 345 6.91 -9.53 -4.83
CA GLN A 345 7.38 -8.26 -4.25
C GLN A 345 6.71 -7.97 -2.91
N ARG A 346 5.41 -8.19 -2.79
CA ARG A 346 4.67 -8.01 -1.53
C ARG A 346 5.12 -8.99 -0.44
N ALA A 347 5.35 -10.26 -0.81
CA ALA A 347 5.88 -11.25 0.11
C ALA A 347 7.31 -10.91 0.56
N LEU A 348 8.17 -10.42 -0.34
CA LEU A 348 9.52 -9.95 0.00
C LEU A 348 9.50 -8.74 0.94
N LEU A 349 8.58 -7.78 0.75
CA LEU A 349 8.40 -6.66 1.66
C LEU A 349 7.84 -7.09 3.03
N LEU A 350 7.01 -8.13 3.07
CA LEU A 350 6.59 -8.75 4.33
C LEU A 350 7.79 -9.38 5.06
N ALA A 351 8.63 -10.15 4.34
CA ALA A 351 9.87 -10.68 4.92
C ALA A 351 10.78 -9.55 5.44
N ARG A 352 10.94 -8.49 4.65
CA ARG A 352 11.70 -7.29 5.06
C ARG A 352 11.19 -6.69 6.38
N ALA A 353 9.87 -6.62 6.55
CA ALA A 353 9.28 -6.10 7.78
C ALA A 353 9.49 -7.04 8.98
N LEU A 354 9.63 -8.34 8.74
CA LEU A 354 9.71 -9.40 9.76
C LEU A 354 11.15 -9.81 10.13
N VAL A 355 12.17 -9.52 9.29
CA VAL A 355 13.56 -9.98 9.56
C VAL A 355 14.13 -9.51 10.89
N LYS A 356 13.67 -8.38 11.41
CA LYS A 356 14.09 -7.80 12.70
C LYS A 356 13.23 -8.27 13.87
N SER A 357 12.34 -9.26 13.67
CA SER A 357 11.42 -9.80 14.69
C SER A 357 10.64 -8.72 15.46
N PRO A 358 9.86 -7.88 14.75
CA PRO A 358 9.22 -6.72 15.34
C PRO A 358 8.16 -7.13 16.38
N SER A 359 8.00 -6.33 17.43
CA SER A 359 6.94 -6.51 18.43
C SER A 359 5.54 -6.13 17.89
N LEU A 360 5.47 -5.32 16.82
CA LEU A 360 4.24 -4.93 16.14
C LEU A 360 4.45 -4.97 14.63
N LEU A 361 3.59 -5.69 13.92
CA LEU A 361 3.53 -5.68 12.46
C LEU A 361 2.36 -4.82 12.00
N ILE A 362 2.62 -3.83 11.14
CA ILE A 362 1.59 -2.98 10.53
C ILE A 362 1.59 -3.23 9.03
N LEU A 363 0.46 -3.66 8.50
CA LEU A 363 0.24 -3.92 7.09
C LEU A 363 -0.87 -3.00 6.58
N ASP A 364 -0.49 -1.96 5.82
CA ASP A 364 -1.42 -0.99 5.25
C ASP A 364 -1.73 -1.37 3.80
N GLU A 365 -2.95 -1.85 3.54
CA GLU A 365 -3.44 -2.35 2.25
C GLU A 365 -2.43 -3.28 1.52
N PRO A 366 -1.92 -4.34 2.18
CA PRO A 366 -0.82 -5.14 1.64
C PRO A 366 -1.18 -5.90 0.37
N CYS A 367 -2.46 -6.23 0.16
CA CYS A 367 -2.96 -6.96 -1.01
C CYS A 367 -3.27 -6.04 -2.21
N GLN A 368 -3.02 -4.74 -2.11
CA GLN A 368 -3.34 -3.80 -3.18
C GLN A 368 -2.62 -4.17 -4.49
N GLY A 369 -3.40 -4.37 -5.55
CA GLY A 369 -2.90 -4.70 -6.90
C GLY A 369 -2.69 -6.19 -7.16
N MET A 370 -2.90 -7.06 -6.19
CA MET A 370 -2.87 -8.51 -6.36
C MET A 370 -4.16 -9.04 -6.99
N ASP A 371 -4.07 -10.10 -7.77
CA ASP A 371 -5.23 -10.90 -8.19
C ASP A 371 -5.79 -11.76 -7.04
N SER A 372 -7.01 -12.30 -7.22
CA SER A 372 -7.68 -13.08 -6.17
C SER A 372 -6.88 -14.31 -5.71
N GLY A 373 -6.16 -14.96 -6.62
CA GLY A 373 -5.31 -16.11 -6.27
C GLY A 373 -4.07 -15.71 -5.46
N GLN A 374 -3.46 -14.56 -5.81
CA GLN A 374 -2.35 -13.98 -5.04
C GLN A 374 -2.80 -13.55 -3.65
N ILE A 375 -3.98 -12.91 -3.53
CA ILE A 375 -4.57 -12.50 -2.25
C ILE A 375 -4.77 -13.71 -1.35
N LYS A 376 -5.41 -14.77 -1.83
CA LYS A 376 -5.63 -15.99 -1.04
C LYS A 376 -4.33 -16.60 -0.52
N ARG A 377 -3.29 -16.68 -1.38
CA ARG A 377 -1.97 -17.19 -0.97
C ARG A 377 -1.30 -16.29 0.07
N PHE A 378 -1.35 -14.97 -0.13
CA PHE A 378 -0.76 -14.01 0.80
C PHE A 378 -1.47 -14.03 2.17
N VAL A 379 -2.80 -14.04 2.18
CA VAL A 379 -3.62 -14.11 3.40
C VAL A 379 -3.34 -15.41 4.16
N HIS A 380 -3.29 -16.55 3.47
CA HIS A 380 -2.96 -17.83 4.08
C HIS A 380 -1.54 -17.85 4.67
N LEU A 381 -0.55 -17.33 3.94
CA LEU A 381 0.82 -17.18 4.43
C LEU A 381 0.87 -16.32 5.69
N LEU A 382 0.18 -15.19 5.70
CA LEU A 382 0.16 -14.27 6.83
C LEU A 382 -0.52 -14.90 8.06
N ASP A 383 -1.60 -15.64 7.84
CA ASP A 383 -2.28 -16.40 8.90
C ASP A 383 -1.32 -17.38 9.59
N ARG A 384 -0.57 -18.17 8.82
CA ARG A 384 0.48 -19.07 9.33
C ARG A 384 1.55 -18.33 10.13
N ILE A 385 2.06 -17.23 9.61
CA ILE A 385 3.07 -16.40 10.27
C ILE A 385 2.55 -15.90 11.62
N CYS A 386 1.34 -15.35 11.64
CA CYS A 386 0.76 -14.79 12.87
C CYS A 386 0.52 -15.86 13.94
N ILE A 387 0.03 -17.03 13.56
CA ILE A 387 -0.19 -18.16 14.48
C ILE A 387 1.14 -18.68 15.04
N ARG A 388 2.14 -18.87 14.18
CA ARG A 388 3.43 -19.47 14.58
C ARG A 388 4.30 -18.53 15.41
N LEU A 389 4.34 -17.25 15.07
CA LEU A 389 5.17 -16.27 15.75
C LEU A 389 4.42 -15.48 16.82
N HIS A 390 3.13 -15.75 17.03
CA HIS A 390 2.28 -14.96 17.96
C HIS A 390 2.41 -13.45 17.71
N THR A 391 2.48 -13.05 16.44
CA THR A 391 2.76 -11.67 16.03
C THR A 391 1.60 -10.76 16.41
N THR A 392 1.88 -9.64 17.10
CA THR A 392 0.91 -8.55 17.23
C THR A 392 0.79 -7.84 15.90
N MET A 393 -0.43 -7.66 15.40
CA MET A 393 -0.63 -7.12 14.06
C MET A 393 -1.76 -6.11 13.96
N ILE A 394 -1.54 -5.05 13.20
CA ILE A 394 -2.57 -4.16 12.66
C ILE A 394 -2.63 -4.37 11.15
N TYR A 395 -3.75 -4.91 10.69
CA TYR A 395 -4.04 -5.15 9.28
C TYR A 395 -5.05 -4.14 8.77
N VAL A 396 -4.66 -3.30 7.81
CA VAL A 396 -5.54 -2.27 7.27
C VAL A 396 -6.05 -2.71 5.90
N THR A 397 -7.34 -2.80 5.76
CA THR A 397 -8.01 -3.06 4.48
C THR A 397 -9.43 -2.50 4.50
N HIS A 398 -9.96 -2.25 3.32
CA HIS A 398 -11.36 -1.90 3.10
C HIS A 398 -12.17 -3.09 2.53
N ARG A 399 -11.53 -4.28 2.37
CA ARG A 399 -12.12 -5.49 1.78
C ARG A 399 -12.13 -6.61 2.79
N GLU A 400 -13.33 -7.16 3.06
CA GLU A 400 -13.52 -8.24 4.03
C GLU A 400 -12.78 -9.53 3.63
N GLU A 401 -12.75 -9.83 2.34
CA GLU A 401 -12.11 -11.02 1.78
C GLU A 401 -10.58 -11.05 1.92
N GLU A 402 -9.98 -9.91 2.24
CA GLU A 402 -8.53 -9.79 2.45
C GLU A 402 -8.11 -9.98 3.92
N ILE A 403 -9.06 -10.08 4.85
CA ILE A 403 -8.76 -10.19 6.27
C ILE A 403 -8.32 -11.62 6.61
N PRO A 404 -7.10 -11.82 7.14
CA PRO A 404 -6.64 -13.15 7.54
C PRO A 404 -7.52 -13.75 8.66
N PRO A 405 -7.73 -15.07 8.68
CA PRO A 405 -8.52 -15.75 9.70
C PRO A 405 -8.02 -15.51 11.14
N CYS A 406 -6.71 -15.34 11.35
CA CYS A 406 -6.13 -15.02 12.66
C CYS A 406 -6.60 -13.68 13.23
N VAL A 407 -7.12 -12.77 12.40
CA VAL A 407 -7.58 -11.44 12.84
C VAL A 407 -8.93 -11.54 13.51
N ALA A 408 -8.93 -11.59 14.85
CA ALA A 408 -10.14 -11.75 15.64
C ALA A 408 -10.82 -10.42 16.04
N ARG A 409 -10.11 -9.30 15.94
CA ARG A 409 -10.55 -8.01 16.45
C ARG A 409 -10.66 -6.97 15.35
N ARG A 410 -11.64 -6.06 15.48
CA ARG A 410 -11.90 -5.01 14.50
C ARG A 410 -11.93 -3.65 15.14
N PHE A 411 -11.30 -2.68 14.48
CA PHE A 411 -11.37 -1.27 14.83
C PHE A 411 -11.90 -0.50 13.61
N VAL A 412 -13.15 -0.05 13.68
CA VAL A 412 -13.81 0.63 12.56
C VAL A 412 -13.72 2.14 12.77
N LEU A 413 -13.09 2.83 11.83
CA LEU A 413 -12.91 4.28 11.84
C LEU A 413 -13.83 4.94 10.81
N GLN A 414 -14.65 5.89 11.25
CA GLN A 414 -15.50 6.69 10.36
C GLN A 414 -15.46 8.16 10.78
N ASN A 415 -15.17 9.04 9.82
CA ASN A 415 -15.07 10.49 10.04
C ASN A 415 -14.21 10.87 11.27
N GLY A 416 -13.09 10.18 11.45
CA GLY A 416 -12.16 10.42 12.55
C GLY A 416 -12.58 9.87 13.90
N ARG A 417 -13.68 9.12 14.00
CA ARG A 417 -14.17 8.51 15.25
C ARG A 417 -14.24 7.00 15.16
N HIS A 418 -14.02 6.34 16.29
CA HIS A 418 -14.24 4.91 16.40
C HIS A 418 -15.74 4.60 16.46
N LEU A 419 -16.20 3.70 15.61
CA LEU A 419 -17.53 3.12 15.71
C LEU A 419 -17.42 1.79 16.49
N PRO A 420 -18.10 1.64 17.62
CA PRO A 420 -18.19 0.35 18.27
C PRO A 420 -18.84 -0.66 17.30
N ALA A 421 -18.25 -1.86 17.25
CA ALA A 421 -18.72 -2.96 16.39
C ALA A 421 -20.06 -3.52 16.88
#